data_85d6a15320f3364ce09ef36934129aec
#
_entry.id   85d6a15320f3364ce09ef36934129aec
#
_cell.length_a   1.000
_cell.length_b   1.000
_cell.length_c   1.000
_cell.angle_alpha   90.00
_cell.angle_beta   90.00
_cell.angle_gamma   90.00
#
_symmetry.space_group_name_H-M   'P 1'
#
loop_
_entity.id
_entity.type
_entity.pdbx_description
1 polymer ?
#
loop_
_entity_poly.entity_id
_entity_poly.type
_entity_poly.pdbx_seq_one_letter_code
_entity_poly.pdbx_strand_id
1 'polypeptide(L)'
;MKAKLLQSTVLWTFLSVATLLVGCSDDEDYRDVDGQSPTLELTSDHIRTLTGYEFKIAGKIVDKDGIRSINLQCAELYLDKTIELLTLYSESLYEYNLNYGFTIPEKTKGDSFTIKVTVTDLGGRTATSDVLITMDGDYTEPVLTPSIGLLSDNINIVVKT
;
A
#
# COMPACT_ATOMS: atom_id res chain seq x y z
N MET A 1 5.93 28.81 74.96
CA MET A 1 4.89 28.84 73.87
C MET A 1 5.44 28.87 72.44
N LYS A 2 6.75 28.78 72.18
CA LYS A 2 7.34 28.82 70.82
C LYS A 2 7.51 27.47 70.16
N ALA A 3 7.52 26.36 70.90
CA ALA A 3 7.75 25.02 70.32
C ALA A 3 6.51 24.37 69.66
N LYS A 4 5.31 24.73 70.09
CA LYS A 4 4.06 24.18 69.50
C LYS A 4 3.69 24.75 68.13
N LEU A 5 4.15 25.96 67.82
CA LEU A 5 3.87 26.58 66.53
C LEU A 5 4.75 25.97 65.41
N LEU A 6 5.98 25.56 65.74
CA LEU A 6 6.91 24.98 64.77
C LEU A 6 6.47 23.57 64.33
N GLN A 7 5.88 22.81 65.28
CA GLN A 7 5.42 21.44 65.00
C GLN A 7 4.16 21.44 64.08
N SER A 8 3.32 22.47 64.22
CA SER A 8 2.11 22.57 63.37
C SER A 8 2.43 22.97 61.95
N THR A 9 3.40 23.84 61.72
CA THR A 9 3.82 24.25 60.38
C THR A 9 4.54 23.16 59.60
N VAL A 10 5.38 22.33 60.28
CA VAL A 10 6.07 21.21 59.65
C VAL A 10 5.09 20.11 59.26
N LEU A 11 4.05 19.85 60.06
CA LEU A 11 3.04 18.83 59.77
C LEU A 11 2.17 19.25 58.56
N TRP A 12 1.88 20.56 58.40
CA TRP A 12 1.10 21.03 57.27
C TRP A 12 1.88 21.03 55.94
N THR A 13 3.19 21.31 55.99
CA THR A 13 4.05 21.21 54.80
C THR A 13 4.27 19.77 54.33
N PHE A 14 4.30 18.79 55.23
CA PHE A 14 4.37 17.37 54.86
C PHE A 14 3.08 16.86 54.24
N LEU A 15 1.92 17.34 54.66
CA LEU A 15 0.63 16.94 54.12
C LEU A 15 0.38 17.52 52.73
N SER A 16 0.93 18.70 52.44
CA SER A 16 0.76 19.32 51.08
C SER A 16 1.69 18.72 50.02
N VAL A 17 2.80 18.07 50.39
CA VAL A 17 3.70 17.41 49.44
C VAL A 17 3.18 16.01 49.06
N ALA A 18 2.42 15.35 49.95
CA ALA A 18 1.89 14.01 49.71
C ALA A 18 0.74 13.98 48.65
N THR A 19 0.08 15.13 48.39
CA THR A 19 -1.01 15.21 47.43
C THR A 19 -0.53 15.44 45.98
N LEU A 20 0.74 15.70 45.74
CA LEU A 20 1.30 15.87 44.40
C LEU A 20 1.78 14.53 43.73
N LEU A 21 1.66 13.41 44.42
CA LEU A 21 2.06 12.11 43.92
C LEU A 21 0.88 11.23 43.48
N VAL A 22 -0.34 11.79 43.42
CA VAL A 22 -1.43 11.18 42.66
C VAL A 22 -1.23 11.61 41.19
N GLY A 23 -0.14 11.11 40.61
CA GLY A 23 0.08 11.17 39.17
C GLY A 23 -1.02 10.37 38.49
N CYS A 24 -1.60 10.96 37.47
CA CYS A 24 -2.49 10.34 36.53
C CYS A 24 -1.99 8.95 36.16
N SER A 25 -2.68 7.92 36.61
CA SER A 25 -2.77 6.68 35.89
C SER A 25 -3.93 6.87 34.92
N ASP A 26 -3.74 7.69 33.88
CA ASP A 26 -4.43 7.46 32.67
C ASP A 26 -3.83 6.14 32.15
N ASP A 27 -4.51 5.05 32.40
CA ASP A 27 -4.38 3.81 31.65
C ASP A 27 -4.90 4.13 30.23
N GLU A 28 -4.23 5.01 29.51
CA GLU A 28 -4.27 5.01 28.07
C GLU A 28 -3.64 3.67 27.68
N ASP A 29 -4.48 2.80 27.16
CA ASP A 29 -4.11 1.50 26.61
C ASP A 29 -3.19 1.76 25.40
N TYR A 30 -1.93 2.15 25.69
CA TYR A 30 -0.90 2.32 24.67
C TYR A 30 -0.65 0.95 24.07
N ARG A 31 -1.13 0.79 22.86
CA ARG A 31 -0.87 -0.41 22.10
C ARG A 31 0.63 -0.65 22.05
N ASP A 32 1.05 -1.84 22.42
CA ASP A 32 2.45 -2.24 22.41
C ASP A 32 2.99 -2.10 20.96
N VAL A 33 3.83 -1.08 20.76
CA VAL A 33 4.59 -0.90 19.52
C VAL A 33 5.77 -1.86 19.55
N ASP A 34 6.03 -2.55 18.43
CA ASP A 34 7.12 -3.55 18.40
C ASP A 34 8.40 -3.03 17.73
N GLY A 35 8.37 -1.85 17.15
CA GLY A 35 9.51 -1.24 16.50
C GLY A 35 10.03 -2.01 15.28
N GLN A 36 9.21 -2.89 14.71
CA GLN A 36 9.54 -3.66 13.51
C GLN A 36 9.07 -2.93 12.24
N SER A 37 9.61 -3.33 11.10
CA SER A 37 9.11 -2.87 9.80
C SER A 37 7.79 -3.55 9.47
N PRO A 38 6.91 -2.89 8.69
CA PRO A 38 5.65 -3.47 8.26
C PRO A 38 5.85 -4.77 7.46
N THR A 39 4.88 -5.65 7.52
CA THR A 39 4.81 -6.85 6.69
C THR A 39 3.97 -6.55 5.45
N LEU A 40 4.52 -6.83 4.27
CA LEU A 40 3.85 -6.67 2.97
C LEU A 40 3.81 -8.03 2.26
N GLU A 41 2.62 -8.60 2.12
CA GLU A 41 2.37 -9.85 1.39
C GLU A 41 1.55 -9.54 0.14
N LEU A 42 2.21 -9.50 -1.02
CA LEU A 42 1.53 -9.32 -2.31
C LEU A 42 0.85 -10.62 -2.74
N THR A 43 -0.34 -10.51 -3.33
CA THR A 43 -1.08 -11.66 -3.90
C THR A 43 -0.35 -12.28 -5.07
N SER A 44 0.38 -11.47 -5.84
CA SER A 44 1.23 -11.92 -6.96
C SER A 44 2.42 -10.99 -7.10
N ASP A 45 3.58 -11.55 -7.34
CA ASP A 45 4.82 -10.86 -7.70
C ASP A 45 5.01 -10.72 -9.21
N HIS A 46 4.14 -11.37 -10.00
CA HIS A 46 4.16 -11.32 -11.45
C HIS A 46 2.73 -11.23 -12.02
N ILE A 47 2.49 -10.21 -12.84
CA ILE A 47 1.21 -9.96 -13.51
C ILE A 47 1.45 -9.88 -15.02
N ARG A 48 0.63 -10.61 -15.80
CA ARG A 48 0.61 -10.52 -17.26
C ARG A 48 -0.59 -9.69 -17.68
N THR A 49 -0.38 -8.73 -18.57
CA THR A 49 -1.42 -7.81 -19.04
C THR A 49 -1.16 -7.30 -20.45
N LEU A 50 -2.03 -6.44 -20.93
CA LEU A 50 -1.93 -5.77 -22.22
C LEU A 50 -2.08 -4.26 -22.04
N THR A 51 -1.59 -3.46 -23.01
CA THR A 51 -1.85 -2.03 -23.02
C THR A 51 -3.36 -1.73 -23.11
N GLY A 52 -3.81 -0.70 -22.40
CA GLY A 52 -5.22 -0.33 -22.35
C GLY A 52 -6.10 -1.18 -21.42
N TYR A 53 -5.57 -2.29 -20.86
CA TYR A 53 -6.30 -3.10 -19.90
C TYR A 53 -5.91 -2.77 -18.48
N GLU A 54 -6.91 -2.75 -17.60
CA GLU A 54 -6.70 -2.58 -16.16
C GLU A 54 -6.22 -3.90 -15.53
N PHE A 55 -5.18 -3.82 -14.72
CA PHE A 55 -4.79 -4.89 -13.80
C PHE A 55 -4.75 -4.37 -12.37
N LYS A 56 -4.69 -5.28 -11.40
CA LYS A 56 -4.74 -4.93 -9.98
C LYS A 56 -3.51 -5.42 -9.25
N ILE A 57 -2.90 -4.53 -8.47
CA ILE A 57 -1.90 -4.87 -7.47
C ILE A 57 -2.64 -5.03 -6.17
N ALA A 58 -2.64 -6.25 -5.65
CA ALA A 58 -3.33 -6.62 -4.43
C ALA A 58 -2.39 -7.26 -3.44
N GLY A 59 -2.69 -7.09 -2.15
CA GLY A 59 -1.87 -7.68 -1.09
C GLY A 59 -2.39 -7.33 0.29
N LYS A 60 -1.85 -8.00 1.29
CA LYS A 60 -2.12 -7.75 2.70
C LYS A 60 -0.95 -7.04 3.34
N ILE A 61 -1.24 -6.01 4.12
CA ILE A 61 -0.27 -5.22 4.86
C ILE A 61 -0.65 -5.29 6.32
N VAL A 62 0.32 -5.59 7.18
CA VAL A 62 0.12 -5.65 8.64
C VAL A 62 1.28 -4.97 9.33
N ASP A 63 0.97 -4.14 10.33
CA ASP A 63 1.94 -3.49 11.18
C ASP A 63 1.35 -3.18 12.56
N LYS A 64 2.08 -3.46 13.63
CA LYS A 64 1.62 -3.20 15.00
C LYS A 64 1.76 -1.73 15.40
N ASP A 65 2.69 -1.03 14.78
CA ASP A 65 2.95 0.39 15.05
C ASP A 65 2.01 1.30 14.24
N GLY A 66 1.27 0.70 13.29
CA GLY A 66 0.33 1.39 12.43
C GLY A 66 0.92 1.79 11.07
N ILE A 67 0.11 1.68 10.05
CA ILE A 67 0.50 1.92 8.66
C ILE A 67 0.23 3.39 8.31
N ARG A 68 1.28 4.12 7.87
CA ARG A 68 1.17 5.51 7.42
C ARG A 68 0.74 5.59 5.98
N SER A 69 1.52 5.00 5.09
CA SER A 69 1.34 5.17 3.65
C SER A 69 1.83 3.99 2.83
N ILE A 70 1.32 3.90 1.61
CA ILE A 70 1.74 2.94 0.59
C ILE A 70 2.09 3.73 -0.65
N ASN A 71 3.29 3.54 -1.19
CA ASN A 71 3.73 4.14 -2.46
C ASN A 71 3.91 3.05 -3.51
N LEU A 72 3.38 3.29 -4.72
CA LEU A 72 3.55 2.47 -5.90
C LEU A 72 4.31 3.29 -6.94
N GLN A 73 5.48 2.81 -7.37
CA GLN A 73 6.35 3.55 -8.25
C GLN A 73 6.88 2.71 -9.42
N CYS A 74 6.80 3.28 -10.63
CA CYS A 74 7.43 2.78 -11.84
C CYS A 74 7.65 3.96 -12.81
N ALA A 75 8.89 4.37 -13.00
CA ALA A 75 9.21 5.55 -13.81
C ALA A 75 8.83 5.35 -15.29
N GLU A 76 9.02 4.16 -15.82
CA GLU A 76 8.72 3.81 -17.21
C GLU A 76 7.22 3.89 -17.53
N LEU A 77 6.39 3.67 -16.52
CA LEU A 77 4.92 3.77 -16.62
C LEU A 77 4.39 5.13 -16.17
N TYR A 78 5.26 6.07 -15.81
CA TYR A 78 4.88 7.35 -15.19
C TYR A 78 3.99 7.17 -13.94
N LEU A 79 4.18 6.05 -13.24
CA LEU A 79 3.47 5.74 -12.01
C LEU A 79 4.30 6.22 -10.82
N ASP A 80 3.73 7.12 -10.05
CA ASP A 80 4.20 7.50 -8.71
C ASP A 80 2.96 7.85 -7.87
N LYS A 81 2.41 6.85 -7.20
CA LYS A 81 1.17 6.98 -6.44
C LYS A 81 1.38 6.67 -4.97
N THR A 82 1.15 7.68 -4.15
CA THR A 82 1.12 7.51 -2.69
C THR A 82 -0.32 7.49 -2.18
N ILE A 83 -0.63 6.54 -1.33
CA ILE A 83 -1.89 6.37 -0.60
C ILE A 83 -1.59 6.67 0.86
N GLU A 84 -2.02 7.83 1.35
CA GLU A 84 -1.84 8.28 2.74
C GLU A 84 -3.00 7.75 3.58
N LEU A 85 -2.80 6.62 4.29
CA LEU A 85 -3.87 5.92 4.99
C LEU A 85 -4.40 6.72 6.18
N LEU A 86 -3.52 7.36 6.95
CA LEU A 86 -3.93 8.18 8.08
C LEU A 86 -4.84 9.33 7.65
N THR A 87 -4.58 9.93 6.49
CA THR A 87 -5.41 11.01 5.94
C THR A 87 -6.76 10.49 5.44
N LEU A 88 -6.77 9.30 4.82
CA LEU A 88 -8.00 8.73 4.25
C LEU A 88 -8.98 8.24 5.32
N TYR A 89 -8.48 7.61 6.38
CA TYR A 89 -9.32 6.97 7.38
C TYR A 89 -9.45 7.79 8.67
N SER A 90 -8.62 8.84 8.86
CA SER A 90 -8.59 9.67 10.06
C SER A 90 -8.29 8.91 11.36
N GLU A 91 -7.81 7.68 11.23
CA GLU A 91 -7.41 6.79 12.32
C GLU A 91 -6.24 5.91 11.90
N SER A 92 -5.51 5.37 12.86
CA SER A 92 -4.39 4.47 12.59
C SER A 92 -4.90 3.09 12.19
N LEU A 93 -4.49 2.61 11.02
CA LEU A 93 -4.76 1.25 10.57
C LEU A 93 -3.56 0.36 10.87
N TYR A 94 -3.83 -0.84 11.36
CA TYR A 94 -2.83 -1.86 11.70
C TYR A 94 -2.87 -3.03 10.71
N GLU A 95 -3.91 -3.11 9.93
CA GLU A 95 -4.09 -4.03 8.81
C GLU A 95 -4.76 -3.29 7.65
N TYR A 96 -4.25 -3.52 6.43
CA TYR A 96 -4.83 -2.95 5.22
C TYR A 96 -4.74 -3.94 4.06
N ASN A 97 -5.83 -4.08 3.32
CA ASN A 97 -5.89 -4.88 2.11
C ASN A 97 -5.72 -3.96 0.90
N LEU A 98 -4.51 -3.94 0.35
CA LEU A 98 -4.20 -3.21 -0.87
C LEU A 98 -4.99 -3.80 -2.04
N ASN A 99 -5.62 -2.94 -2.82
CA ASN A 99 -6.28 -3.29 -4.09
C ASN A 99 -6.22 -2.07 -5.01
N TYR A 100 -5.09 -1.91 -5.69
CA TYR A 100 -4.83 -0.77 -6.56
C TYR A 100 -4.92 -1.17 -8.02
N GLY A 101 -5.89 -0.57 -8.76
CA GLY A 101 -6.05 -0.73 -10.20
C GLY A 101 -5.17 0.23 -10.97
N PHE A 102 -4.51 -0.26 -12.03
CA PHE A 102 -3.69 0.54 -12.92
C PHE A 102 -3.86 0.07 -14.37
N THR A 103 -3.89 1.01 -15.30
CA THR A 103 -3.98 0.73 -16.74
C THR A 103 -2.71 1.22 -17.42
N ILE A 104 -2.01 0.34 -18.14
CA ILE A 104 -0.82 0.73 -18.90
C ILE A 104 -1.27 1.56 -20.10
N PRO A 105 -0.70 2.77 -20.30
CA PRO A 105 -1.05 3.61 -21.44
C PRO A 105 -0.77 2.91 -22.78
N GLU A 106 -1.67 3.04 -23.75
CA GLU A 106 -1.61 2.36 -25.06
C GLU A 106 -0.31 2.60 -25.85
N LYS A 107 0.37 3.72 -25.62
CA LYS A 107 1.62 4.08 -26.32
C LYS A 107 2.88 3.70 -25.56
N THR A 108 2.75 2.94 -24.46
CA THR A 108 3.90 2.50 -23.67
C THR A 108 4.74 1.52 -24.49
N LYS A 109 6.05 1.76 -24.49
CA LYS A 109 7.04 0.90 -25.16
C LYS A 109 7.75 0.05 -24.11
N GLY A 110 7.89 -1.24 -24.38
CA GLY A 110 8.57 -2.19 -23.52
C GLY A 110 7.74 -3.45 -23.33
N ASP A 111 8.41 -4.55 -23.01
CA ASP A 111 7.81 -5.87 -22.85
C ASP A 111 7.61 -6.22 -21.38
N SER A 112 8.30 -5.53 -20.47
CA SER A 112 8.18 -5.75 -19.03
C SER A 112 8.51 -4.48 -18.24
N PHE A 113 7.90 -4.35 -17.07
CA PHE A 113 8.07 -3.24 -16.14
C PHE A 113 8.09 -3.76 -14.71
N THR A 114 8.80 -3.07 -13.82
CA THR A 114 8.79 -3.41 -12.40
C THR A 114 8.12 -2.28 -11.62
N ILE A 115 7.01 -2.60 -10.95
CA ILE A 115 6.36 -1.68 -10.02
C ILE A 115 6.86 -1.99 -8.62
N LYS A 116 7.52 -1.01 -8.02
CA LYS A 116 7.96 -1.06 -6.63
C LYS A 116 6.83 -0.63 -5.71
N VAL A 117 6.47 -1.48 -4.76
CA VAL A 117 5.49 -1.18 -3.71
C VAL A 117 6.24 -0.98 -2.41
N THR A 118 6.14 0.20 -1.82
CA THR A 118 6.78 0.55 -0.55
C THR A 118 5.71 0.90 0.47
N VAL A 119 5.72 0.22 1.61
CA VAL A 119 4.87 0.51 2.76
C VAL A 119 5.70 1.23 3.81
N THR A 120 5.15 2.28 4.39
CA THR A 120 5.78 3.03 5.49
C THR A 120 4.85 2.99 6.70
N ASP A 121 5.41 2.66 7.87
CA ASP A 121 4.69 2.70 9.15
C ASP A 121 4.66 4.11 9.77
N LEU A 122 3.97 4.26 10.89
CA LEU A 122 3.92 5.54 11.63
C LEU A 122 5.28 5.88 12.29
N GLY A 123 6.16 4.89 12.50
CA GLY A 123 7.52 5.08 12.99
C GLY A 123 8.52 5.49 11.90
N GLY A 124 8.12 5.46 10.61
CA GLY A 124 8.97 5.79 9.47
C GLY A 124 9.81 4.61 8.94
N ARG A 125 9.57 3.38 9.43
CA ARG A 125 10.21 2.16 8.90
C ARG A 125 9.47 1.70 7.66
N THR A 126 10.17 0.98 6.78
CA THR A 126 9.62 0.60 5.48
C THR A 126 9.76 -0.88 5.20
N ALA A 127 8.81 -1.42 4.43
CA ALA A 127 8.93 -2.67 3.70
C ALA A 127 8.70 -2.42 2.23
N THR A 128 9.43 -3.15 1.38
CA THR A 128 9.35 -2.98 -0.07
C THR A 128 9.22 -4.33 -0.76
N SER A 129 8.38 -4.40 -1.79
CA SER A 129 8.25 -5.56 -2.66
C SER A 129 8.07 -5.10 -4.11
N ASP A 130 8.57 -5.89 -5.04
CA ASP A 130 8.49 -5.60 -6.47
C ASP A 130 7.44 -6.49 -7.13
N VAL A 131 6.68 -5.91 -8.08
CA VAL A 131 5.73 -6.61 -8.95
C VAL A 131 6.23 -6.51 -10.38
N LEU A 132 6.58 -7.65 -10.97
CA LEU A 132 6.93 -7.71 -12.39
C LEU A 132 5.66 -7.68 -13.24
N ILE A 133 5.56 -6.73 -14.14
CA ILE A 133 4.50 -6.66 -15.13
C ILE A 133 5.09 -7.10 -16.47
N THR A 134 4.52 -8.13 -17.09
CA THR A 134 4.91 -8.60 -18.43
C THR A 134 3.80 -8.31 -19.42
N MET A 135 4.16 -7.68 -20.53
CA MET A 135 3.25 -7.43 -21.63
C MET A 135 3.08 -8.71 -22.45
N ASP A 136 1.84 -9.17 -22.62
CA ASP A 136 1.56 -10.27 -23.54
C ASP A 136 1.73 -9.77 -24.98
N GLY A 137 2.86 -10.15 -25.59
CA GLY A 137 3.32 -9.62 -26.87
C GLY A 137 2.71 -10.28 -28.10
N ASP A 138 1.53 -10.88 -28.04
CA ASP A 138 0.88 -11.41 -29.24
C ASP A 138 -0.12 -10.40 -29.83
N TYR A 139 0.43 -9.28 -30.34
CA TYR A 139 -0.28 -8.34 -31.21
C TYR A 139 -0.03 -8.66 -32.69
N THR A 140 -0.03 -9.91 -33.09
CA THR A 140 -0.19 -10.23 -34.50
C THR A 140 -1.62 -9.88 -34.88
N GLU A 141 -1.81 -8.71 -35.52
CA GLU A 141 -3.06 -8.43 -36.24
C GLU A 141 -3.41 -9.69 -37.06
N PRO A 142 -4.65 -10.22 -36.95
CA PRO A 142 -5.05 -11.34 -37.77
C PRO A 142 -4.89 -10.95 -39.23
N VAL A 143 -3.91 -11.54 -39.90
CA VAL A 143 -3.70 -11.33 -41.32
C VAL A 143 -4.83 -12.04 -42.05
N LEU A 144 -5.83 -11.30 -42.46
CA LEU A 144 -6.84 -11.79 -43.41
C LEU A 144 -6.16 -12.03 -44.75
N THR A 145 -5.84 -13.29 -45.05
CA THR A 145 -5.39 -13.70 -46.38
C THR A 145 -6.64 -14.11 -47.15
N PRO A 146 -7.21 -13.26 -48.00
CA PRO A 146 -8.33 -13.66 -48.81
C PRO A 146 -7.83 -14.65 -49.89
N SER A 147 -8.22 -15.94 -49.80
CA SER A 147 -8.02 -16.86 -50.87
C SER A 147 -9.21 -16.89 -51.78
N ILE A 148 -9.05 -16.38 -52.99
CA ILE A 148 -10.09 -16.46 -54.05
C ILE A 148 -9.88 -17.79 -54.80
N GLY A 149 -10.74 -18.76 -54.51
CA GLY A 149 -10.80 -20.00 -55.30
C GLY A 149 -11.80 -19.81 -56.43
N LEU A 150 -11.32 -19.82 -57.67
CA LEU A 150 -12.18 -19.93 -58.86
C LEU A 150 -12.58 -21.39 -59.06
N LEU A 151 -13.77 -21.75 -58.60
CA LEU A 151 -14.43 -22.99 -58.99
C LEU A 151 -15.37 -22.65 -60.16
N SER A 152 -15.21 -23.35 -61.26
CA SER A 152 -15.94 -23.20 -62.51
C SER A 152 -17.38 -22.73 -62.32
N ASP A 153 -17.70 -21.53 -62.71
CA ASP A 153 -19.02 -20.88 -62.77
C ASP A 153 -19.62 -20.25 -61.50
N ASN A 154 -18.97 -20.35 -60.30
CA ASN A 154 -19.41 -19.59 -59.10
C ASN A 154 -18.21 -19.09 -58.33
N ILE A 155 -18.21 -17.78 -58.04
CA ILE A 155 -17.20 -17.17 -57.16
C ILE A 155 -17.61 -17.43 -55.71
N ASN A 156 -16.95 -18.38 -55.04
CA ASN A 156 -17.10 -18.57 -53.59
C ASN A 156 -15.94 -17.86 -52.86
N ILE A 157 -16.26 -16.81 -52.13
CA ILE A 157 -15.30 -16.15 -51.23
C ILE A 157 -15.37 -16.88 -49.91
N VAL A 158 -14.31 -17.66 -49.60
CA VAL A 158 -14.15 -18.29 -48.28
C VAL A 158 -13.19 -17.43 -47.46
N VAL A 159 -13.71 -16.76 -46.48
CA VAL A 159 -12.91 -16.07 -45.44
C VAL A 159 -12.59 -17.08 -44.34
N LYS A 160 -11.32 -17.49 -44.21
CA LYS A 160 -10.84 -18.24 -43.05
C LYS A 160 -10.34 -17.23 -42.02
N THR A 161 -10.99 -17.21 -40.86
CA THR A 161 -10.54 -16.54 -39.67
C THR A 161 -9.60 -17.43 -38.88
#